data_19ada92e10a2f05c553d235179a19ca7
#
_entry.id   19ada92e10a2f05c553d235179a19ca7
#
_cell.length_a   1.000
_cell.length_b   1.000
_cell.length_c   1.000
_cell.angle_alpha   90.00
_cell.angle_beta   90.00
_cell.angle_gamma   90.00
#
_symmetry.space_group_name_H-M   'P 1'
#
loop_
_entity.id
_entity.type
_entity.pdbx_description
1 polymer ?
#
loop_
_entity_poly.entity_id
_entity_poly.type
_entity_poly.pdbx_seq_one_letter_code
_entity_poly.pdbx_strand_id
1 'polypeptide(L)'
;MSKSAIKLAAVTGGGHGIGRALCRRLAKDGAKVVVADIELPAATKVAQEIDGVAQSLDVSDEYGVAALVDNVEREHGPVDMFISNAGVGYGDGNSGAISAEGGINPIGDRWEPCWKINVMAHVYAARALIPRMLERGGGYLVNIASAAGLLSQIGDSAYSATKHAAVGFAESLAINYGEQGINVSCVCPQAVATRMIGIEDDADSIESGFGGNDVDGIMTPEAVADVIIDQSLAGHFLILTHPQVATYVQRKASDHDRWIKGMQRFRHKLLEK
;
A
#
# COMPACT_ATOMS: atom_id res chain seq x y z
N MET A 1 -25.69 -10.70 7.69
CA MET A 1 -25.09 -11.46 6.57
C MET A 1 -23.83 -12.10 7.10
N SER A 2 -23.65 -13.42 6.94
CA SER A 2 -22.42 -14.12 7.30
C SER A 2 -21.24 -13.47 6.53
N LYS A 3 -20.19 -13.02 7.24
CA LYS A 3 -18.95 -12.58 6.58
C LYS A 3 -18.49 -13.71 5.68
N SER A 4 -18.48 -13.49 4.37
CA SER A 4 -17.92 -14.45 3.41
C SER A 4 -16.45 -14.63 3.80
N ALA A 5 -16.08 -15.82 4.20
CA ALA A 5 -14.68 -16.11 4.53
C ALA A 5 -13.86 -15.99 3.24
N ILE A 6 -12.78 -15.20 3.26
CA ILE A 6 -11.80 -15.15 2.18
C ILE A 6 -11.16 -16.53 2.06
N LYS A 7 -11.30 -17.18 0.90
CA LYS A 7 -10.72 -18.50 0.64
C LYS A 7 -9.37 -18.38 -0.04
N LEU A 8 -9.26 -17.46 -1.01
CA LEU A 8 -8.04 -17.19 -1.75
C LEU A 8 -7.75 -15.70 -1.79
N ALA A 9 -6.57 -15.33 -1.31
CA ALA A 9 -6.07 -13.96 -1.36
C ALA A 9 -4.74 -13.89 -2.12
N ALA A 10 -4.50 -12.79 -2.83
CA ALA A 10 -3.20 -12.49 -3.42
C ALA A 10 -2.69 -11.14 -2.90
N VAL A 11 -1.40 -11.08 -2.54
CA VAL A 11 -0.75 -9.88 -1.99
C VAL A 11 0.50 -9.59 -2.79
N THR A 12 0.59 -8.39 -3.38
CA THR A 12 1.80 -7.93 -4.07
C THR A 12 2.76 -7.25 -3.09
N GLY A 13 4.08 -7.39 -3.31
CA GLY A 13 5.09 -6.96 -2.33
C GLY A 13 4.95 -7.76 -1.03
N GLY A 14 4.61 -9.05 -1.14
CA GLY A 14 4.30 -9.92 -0.02
C GLY A 14 5.52 -10.46 0.74
N GLY A 15 6.72 -10.23 0.22
CA GLY A 15 7.96 -10.74 0.81
C GLY A 15 8.42 -9.98 2.06
N HIS A 16 7.99 -8.74 2.26
CA HIS A 16 8.51 -7.85 3.29
C HIS A 16 7.44 -6.96 3.94
N GLY A 17 7.77 -6.41 5.10
CA GLY A 17 7.02 -5.34 5.77
C GLY A 17 5.51 -5.59 5.86
N ILE A 18 4.70 -4.61 5.45
CA ILE A 18 3.24 -4.68 5.49
C ILE A 18 2.71 -5.87 4.68
N GLY A 19 3.26 -6.13 3.48
CA GLY A 19 2.83 -7.24 2.63
C GLY A 19 3.02 -8.59 3.29
N ARG A 20 4.20 -8.83 3.91
CA ARG A 20 4.49 -10.04 4.68
C ARG A 20 3.50 -10.21 5.84
N ALA A 21 3.23 -9.14 6.58
CA ALA A 21 2.29 -9.17 7.71
C ALA A 21 0.86 -9.46 7.24
N LEU A 22 0.43 -8.89 6.11
CA LEU A 22 -0.87 -9.17 5.48
C LEU A 22 -0.99 -10.64 5.07
N CYS A 23 0.05 -11.21 4.46
CA CYS A 23 0.07 -12.63 4.10
C CYS A 23 -0.11 -13.52 5.33
N ARG A 24 0.63 -13.25 6.41
CA ARG A 24 0.53 -13.99 7.68
C ARG A 24 -0.86 -13.85 8.31
N ARG A 25 -1.42 -12.63 8.32
CA ARG A 25 -2.75 -12.38 8.89
C ARG A 25 -3.84 -13.12 8.11
N LEU A 26 -3.84 -13.06 6.78
CA LEU A 26 -4.82 -13.75 5.95
C LEU A 26 -4.75 -15.27 6.11
N ALA A 27 -3.54 -15.84 6.15
CA ALA A 27 -3.35 -17.27 6.37
C ALA A 27 -3.83 -17.70 7.75
N LYS A 28 -3.56 -16.91 8.79
CA LYS A 28 -4.09 -17.15 10.16
C LYS A 28 -5.62 -17.14 10.18
N ASP A 29 -6.26 -16.32 9.34
CA ASP A 29 -7.72 -16.27 9.22
C ASP A 29 -8.28 -17.41 8.33
N GLY A 30 -7.42 -18.31 7.82
CA GLY A 30 -7.77 -19.51 7.06
C GLY A 30 -7.80 -19.36 5.55
N ALA A 31 -7.34 -18.24 5.01
CA ALA A 31 -7.21 -18.07 3.56
C ALA A 31 -5.99 -18.79 3.00
N LYS A 32 -6.09 -19.35 1.81
CA LYS A 32 -4.93 -19.67 0.99
C LYS A 32 -4.36 -18.36 0.45
N VAL A 33 -3.05 -18.14 0.56
CA VAL A 33 -2.43 -16.86 0.20
C VAL A 33 -1.39 -17.04 -0.90
N VAL A 34 -1.51 -16.23 -1.95
CA VAL A 34 -0.49 -16.06 -2.97
C VAL A 34 0.39 -14.88 -2.57
N VAL A 35 1.65 -15.17 -2.31
CA VAL A 35 2.68 -14.21 -1.95
C VAL A 35 3.41 -13.82 -3.23
N ALA A 36 3.08 -12.66 -3.81
CA ALA A 36 3.69 -12.17 -5.03
C ALA A 36 4.73 -11.08 -4.70
N ASP A 37 5.95 -11.25 -5.18
CA ASP A 37 7.03 -10.28 -4.96
C ASP A 37 8.03 -10.33 -6.12
N ILE A 38 8.72 -9.22 -6.38
CA ILE A 38 9.82 -9.19 -7.35
C ILE A 38 11.00 -10.01 -6.83
N GLU A 39 11.18 -10.07 -5.50
CA GLU A 39 12.17 -10.88 -4.80
C GLU A 39 11.58 -12.28 -4.51
N LEU A 40 11.60 -13.19 -5.51
CA LEU A 40 11.07 -14.55 -5.34
C LEU A 40 11.60 -15.29 -4.09
N PRO A 41 12.88 -15.17 -3.69
CA PRO A 41 13.35 -15.80 -2.45
C PRO A 41 12.61 -15.31 -1.20
N ALA A 42 12.31 -14.00 -1.11
CA ALA A 42 11.55 -13.43 0.00
C ALA A 42 10.09 -13.92 -0.01
N ALA A 43 9.45 -13.91 -1.19
CA ALA A 43 8.11 -14.48 -1.35
C ALA A 43 8.06 -15.97 -0.96
N THR A 44 9.08 -16.74 -1.35
CA THR A 44 9.17 -18.17 -1.03
C THR A 44 9.29 -18.42 0.46
N LYS A 45 10.12 -17.63 1.15
CA LYS A 45 10.25 -17.72 2.61
C LYS A 45 8.90 -17.50 3.31
N VAL A 46 8.20 -16.43 2.95
CA VAL A 46 6.88 -16.13 3.53
C VAL A 46 5.85 -17.21 3.17
N ALA A 47 5.82 -17.65 1.92
CA ALA A 47 4.89 -18.70 1.50
C ALA A 47 5.10 -20.02 2.26
N GLN A 48 6.36 -20.42 2.51
CA GLN A 48 6.68 -21.59 3.33
C GLN A 48 6.21 -21.45 4.78
N GLU A 49 6.32 -20.25 5.37
CA GLU A 49 5.86 -19.98 6.73
C GLU A 49 4.35 -20.19 6.90
N ILE A 50 3.56 -19.92 5.83
CA ILE A 50 2.09 -19.86 5.91
C ILE A 50 1.37 -20.93 5.10
N ASP A 51 2.08 -21.91 4.56
CA ASP A 51 1.56 -22.90 3.60
C ASP A 51 0.86 -22.24 2.40
N GLY A 52 1.45 -21.15 1.91
CA GLY A 52 0.97 -20.34 0.79
C GLY A 52 1.64 -20.69 -0.52
N VAL A 53 1.45 -19.84 -1.52
CA VAL A 53 2.01 -19.98 -2.88
C VAL A 53 2.92 -18.79 -3.17
N ALA A 54 4.20 -19.03 -3.49
CA ALA A 54 5.11 -17.96 -3.90
C ALA A 54 5.03 -17.73 -5.41
N GLN A 55 5.02 -16.46 -5.81
CA GLN A 55 5.03 -16.07 -7.22
C GLN A 55 6.02 -14.89 -7.42
N SER A 56 6.86 -14.99 -8.46
CA SER A 56 7.67 -13.85 -8.89
C SER A 56 6.80 -12.89 -9.69
N LEU A 57 6.79 -11.62 -9.33
CA LEU A 57 6.00 -10.60 -10.01
C LEU A 57 6.67 -9.24 -9.98
N ASP A 58 6.94 -8.68 -11.15
CA ASP A 58 7.12 -7.25 -11.33
C ASP A 58 5.75 -6.61 -11.57
N VAL A 59 5.25 -5.84 -10.61
CA VAL A 59 3.94 -5.19 -10.70
C VAL A 59 3.90 -4.05 -11.72
N SER A 60 5.04 -3.62 -12.24
CA SER A 60 5.13 -2.64 -13.33
C SER A 60 4.84 -3.22 -14.71
N ASP A 61 4.80 -4.56 -14.82
CA ASP A 61 4.47 -5.30 -16.04
C ASP A 61 2.98 -5.70 -16.05
N GLU A 62 2.19 -5.06 -16.90
CA GLU A 62 0.76 -5.35 -17.06
C GLU A 62 0.49 -6.82 -17.44
N TYR A 63 1.30 -7.35 -18.34
CA TYR A 63 1.15 -8.75 -18.78
C TYR A 63 1.51 -9.74 -17.66
N GLY A 64 2.53 -9.40 -16.86
CA GLY A 64 2.90 -10.18 -15.69
C GLY A 64 1.78 -10.22 -14.64
N VAL A 65 1.12 -9.10 -14.38
CA VAL A 65 -0.02 -9.03 -13.46
C VAL A 65 -1.21 -9.85 -13.98
N ALA A 66 -1.54 -9.72 -15.27
CA ALA A 66 -2.62 -10.50 -15.87
C ALA A 66 -2.32 -12.01 -15.83
N ALA A 67 -1.10 -12.42 -16.18
CA ALA A 67 -0.66 -13.81 -16.14
C ALA A 67 -0.69 -14.39 -14.71
N LEU A 68 -0.31 -13.59 -13.69
CA LEU A 68 -0.45 -13.99 -12.29
C LEU A 68 -1.90 -14.35 -11.97
N VAL A 69 -2.84 -13.46 -12.29
CA VAL A 69 -4.28 -13.68 -12.02
C VAL A 69 -4.78 -14.92 -12.75
N ASP A 70 -4.44 -15.06 -14.04
CA ASP A 70 -4.84 -16.22 -14.88
C ASP A 70 -4.35 -17.55 -14.28
N ASN A 71 -3.07 -17.61 -13.91
CA ASN A 71 -2.45 -18.79 -13.34
C ASN A 71 -3.04 -19.14 -11.97
N VAL A 72 -3.17 -18.15 -11.11
CA VAL A 72 -3.69 -18.33 -9.76
C VAL A 72 -5.14 -18.82 -9.80
N GLU A 73 -6.00 -18.19 -10.60
CA GLU A 73 -7.40 -18.63 -10.69
C GLU A 73 -7.57 -20.00 -11.34
N ARG A 74 -6.72 -20.33 -12.32
CA ARG A 74 -6.74 -21.67 -12.92
C ARG A 74 -6.32 -22.79 -11.95
N GLU A 75 -5.33 -22.53 -11.08
CA GLU A 75 -4.74 -23.54 -10.22
C GLU A 75 -5.39 -23.63 -8.85
N HIS A 76 -5.91 -22.51 -8.35
CA HIS A 76 -6.37 -22.40 -6.96
C HIS A 76 -7.81 -21.93 -6.81
N GLY A 77 -8.47 -21.55 -7.91
CA GLY A 77 -9.82 -21.00 -7.90
C GLY A 77 -9.85 -19.48 -7.84
N PRO A 78 -11.06 -18.89 -7.73
CA PRO A 78 -11.26 -17.44 -7.84
C PRO A 78 -10.58 -16.68 -6.71
N VAL A 79 -9.90 -15.59 -7.05
CA VAL A 79 -9.27 -14.67 -6.08
C VAL A 79 -10.35 -13.83 -5.40
N ASP A 80 -10.65 -14.12 -4.14
CA ASP A 80 -11.67 -13.38 -3.36
C ASP A 80 -11.17 -11.98 -2.95
N MET A 81 -9.88 -11.87 -2.57
CA MET A 81 -9.26 -10.61 -2.15
C MET A 81 -7.91 -10.43 -2.84
N PHE A 82 -7.72 -9.28 -3.49
CA PHE A 82 -6.44 -8.87 -4.04
C PHE A 82 -5.94 -7.60 -3.34
N ILE A 83 -4.73 -7.66 -2.80
CA ILE A 83 -4.09 -6.55 -2.10
C ILE A 83 -2.94 -6.02 -2.94
N SER A 84 -3.15 -4.88 -3.59
CA SER A 84 -2.11 -4.13 -4.27
C SER A 84 -1.28 -3.36 -3.24
N ASN A 85 -0.23 -4.02 -2.72
CA ASN A 85 0.59 -3.48 -1.64
C ASN A 85 2.00 -3.04 -2.12
N ALA A 86 2.55 -3.65 -3.16
CA ALA A 86 3.85 -3.25 -3.70
C ALA A 86 3.91 -1.74 -3.94
N GLY A 87 4.98 -1.11 -3.48
CA GLY A 87 5.16 0.34 -3.60
C GLY A 87 6.60 0.76 -3.35
N VAL A 88 6.99 1.90 -3.90
CA VAL A 88 8.32 2.49 -3.76
C VAL A 88 8.25 3.95 -3.38
N GLY A 89 9.25 4.40 -2.61
CA GLY A 89 9.53 5.79 -2.30
C GLY A 89 11.04 5.96 -2.25
N TYR A 90 11.53 7.08 -2.76
CA TYR A 90 12.98 7.28 -2.92
C TYR A 90 13.52 8.46 -2.11
N GLY A 91 12.64 9.33 -1.60
CA GLY A 91 13.03 10.59 -1.01
C GLY A 91 13.63 11.55 -2.06
N ASP A 92 14.24 12.61 -1.57
CA ASP A 92 14.93 13.63 -2.39
C ASP A 92 16.46 13.44 -2.42
N GLY A 93 16.92 12.25 -2.14
CA GLY A 93 18.34 11.89 -2.16
C GLY A 93 18.58 10.40 -1.97
N ASN A 94 19.84 9.99 -1.97
CA ASN A 94 20.23 8.58 -1.83
C ASN A 94 19.91 7.94 -0.48
N SER A 95 19.60 8.75 0.54
CA SER A 95 19.35 8.31 1.90
C SER A 95 17.92 8.49 2.37
N GLY A 96 17.01 8.99 1.49
CA GLY A 96 15.67 9.42 1.89
C GLY A 96 15.64 10.66 2.78
N ALA A 97 16.80 11.30 3.00
CA ALA A 97 16.89 12.52 3.80
C ALA A 97 16.23 13.71 3.09
N ILE A 98 15.75 14.65 3.87
CA ILE A 98 15.17 15.89 3.36
C ILE A 98 16.31 16.81 2.93
N SER A 99 16.37 17.14 1.63
CA SER A 99 17.36 18.09 1.10
C SER A 99 16.80 19.50 0.99
N ALA A 100 17.72 20.46 0.82
CA ALA A 100 17.36 21.85 0.58
C ALA A 100 16.64 22.05 -0.78
N GLU A 101 16.94 21.21 -1.77
CA GLU A 101 16.34 21.23 -3.12
C GLU A 101 14.89 20.74 -3.13
N GLY A 102 14.44 20.05 -2.09
CA GLY A 102 13.02 19.74 -1.87
C GLY A 102 12.44 18.61 -2.71
N GLY A 103 13.23 17.68 -3.18
CA GLY A 103 12.72 16.42 -3.76
C GLY A 103 12.27 16.48 -5.21
N ILE A 104 12.62 17.53 -5.95
CA ILE A 104 12.30 17.67 -7.39
C ILE A 104 13.44 17.16 -8.28
N ASN A 105 14.69 17.27 -7.82
CA ASN A 105 15.86 16.82 -8.55
C ASN A 105 16.32 15.44 -8.03
N PRO A 106 15.71 14.37 -8.48
CA PRO A 106 16.14 13.05 -8.11
C PRO A 106 17.47 12.72 -8.81
N ILE A 107 18.30 11.97 -8.12
CA ILE A 107 19.42 11.28 -8.76
C ILE A 107 18.80 10.18 -9.63
N GLY A 108 18.77 10.41 -10.92
CA GLY A 108 18.05 9.57 -11.89
C GLY A 108 16.55 9.89 -11.99
N ASP A 109 15.92 9.43 -13.05
CA ASP A 109 14.47 9.57 -13.22
C ASP A 109 13.75 8.54 -12.35
N ARG A 110 13.20 8.99 -11.24
CA ARG A 110 12.41 8.16 -10.29
C ARG A 110 10.91 8.33 -10.44
N TRP A 111 10.49 9.28 -11.25
CA TRP A 111 9.08 9.55 -11.50
C TRP A 111 8.40 8.39 -12.23
N GLU A 112 9.04 7.89 -13.30
CA GLU A 112 8.48 6.79 -14.06
C GLU A 112 8.37 5.48 -13.24
N PRO A 113 9.40 5.00 -12.52
CA PRO A 113 9.26 3.86 -11.62
C PRO A 113 8.19 4.07 -10.54
N CYS A 114 8.15 5.26 -9.89
CA CYS A 114 7.09 5.56 -8.93
C CYS A 114 5.70 5.46 -9.56
N TRP A 115 5.52 6.01 -10.77
CA TRP A 115 4.23 5.96 -11.45
C TRP A 115 3.81 4.55 -11.81
N LYS A 116 4.72 3.78 -12.40
CA LYS A 116 4.45 2.39 -12.79
C LYS A 116 4.09 1.51 -11.58
N ILE A 117 4.83 1.63 -10.49
CA ILE A 117 4.66 0.77 -9.32
C ILE A 117 3.51 1.27 -8.42
N ASN A 118 3.49 2.57 -8.08
CA ASN A 118 2.53 3.07 -7.10
C ASN A 118 1.14 3.38 -7.69
N VAL A 119 0.99 3.46 -9.02
CA VAL A 119 -0.27 3.79 -9.69
C VAL A 119 -0.70 2.69 -10.65
N MET A 120 0.13 2.42 -11.68
CA MET A 120 -0.27 1.51 -12.76
C MET A 120 -0.45 0.08 -12.29
N ALA A 121 0.28 -0.38 -11.27
CA ALA A 121 0.07 -1.69 -10.67
C ALA A 121 -1.37 -1.89 -10.15
N HIS A 122 -1.95 -0.86 -9.51
CA HIS A 122 -3.36 -0.89 -9.09
C HIS A 122 -4.31 -0.96 -10.30
N VAL A 123 -3.99 -0.23 -11.37
CA VAL A 123 -4.78 -0.24 -12.61
C VAL A 123 -4.73 -1.61 -13.27
N TYR A 124 -3.55 -2.23 -13.37
CA TYR A 124 -3.37 -3.56 -13.98
C TYR A 124 -4.12 -4.63 -13.20
N ALA A 125 -4.03 -4.62 -11.87
CA ALA A 125 -4.78 -5.53 -11.02
C ALA A 125 -6.30 -5.36 -11.20
N ALA A 126 -6.80 -4.13 -11.22
CA ALA A 126 -8.22 -3.85 -11.42
C ALA A 126 -8.70 -4.32 -12.80
N ARG A 127 -7.93 -4.09 -13.88
CA ARG A 127 -8.24 -4.58 -15.24
C ARG A 127 -8.36 -6.10 -15.31
N ALA A 128 -7.45 -6.81 -14.64
CA ALA A 128 -7.43 -8.26 -14.63
C ALA A 128 -8.56 -8.87 -13.80
N LEU A 129 -8.96 -8.22 -12.70
CA LEU A 129 -9.83 -8.82 -11.69
C LEU A 129 -11.29 -8.37 -11.77
N ILE A 130 -11.57 -7.09 -12.07
CA ILE A 130 -12.94 -6.55 -12.02
C ILE A 130 -13.90 -7.34 -12.92
N PRO A 131 -13.60 -7.63 -14.19
CA PRO A 131 -14.52 -8.40 -15.02
C PRO A 131 -14.88 -9.75 -14.40
N ARG A 132 -13.90 -10.47 -13.88
CA ARG A 132 -14.05 -11.78 -13.25
C ARG A 132 -14.82 -11.71 -11.95
N MET A 133 -14.54 -10.68 -11.11
CA MET A 133 -15.25 -10.46 -9.86
C MET A 133 -16.72 -10.12 -10.12
N LEU A 134 -17.02 -9.31 -11.13
CA LEU A 134 -18.42 -8.99 -11.52
C LEU A 134 -19.20 -10.24 -11.96
N GLU A 135 -18.58 -11.12 -12.76
CA GLU A 135 -19.20 -12.38 -13.23
C GLU A 135 -19.60 -13.30 -12.07
N ARG A 136 -18.84 -13.27 -10.97
CA ARG A 136 -19.09 -14.13 -9.79
C ARG A 136 -19.78 -13.42 -8.63
N GLY A 137 -20.23 -12.16 -8.83
CA GLY A 137 -21.03 -11.42 -7.85
C GLY A 137 -20.22 -10.62 -6.82
N GLY A 138 -18.91 -10.42 -7.04
CA GLY A 138 -18.13 -9.51 -6.23
C GLY A 138 -16.74 -10.02 -5.83
N GLY A 139 -16.04 -9.21 -5.04
CA GLY A 139 -14.71 -9.48 -4.52
C GLY A 139 -14.16 -8.27 -3.76
N TYR A 140 -12.92 -8.39 -3.29
CA TYR A 140 -12.24 -7.34 -2.52
C TYR A 140 -10.99 -6.86 -3.24
N LEU A 141 -10.91 -5.54 -3.50
CA LEU A 141 -9.73 -4.85 -4.00
C LEU A 141 -9.21 -3.90 -2.91
N VAL A 142 -8.06 -4.22 -2.35
CA VAL A 142 -7.42 -3.42 -1.30
C VAL A 142 -6.20 -2.72 -1.89
N ASN A 143 -6.24 -1.39 -1.94
CA ASN A 143 -5.20 -0.55 -2.50
C ASN A 143 -4.38 0.12 -1.40
N ILE A 144 -3.10 -0.22 -1.27
CA ILE A 144 -2.22 0.40 -0.27
C ILE A 144 -1.66 1.70 -0.85
N ALA A 145 -2.32 2.80 -0.51
CA ALA A 145 -1.86 4.14 -0.81
C ALA A 145 -0.85 4.64 0.26
N SER A 146 -1.13 5.74 0.92
CA SER A 146 -0.34 6.31 2.01
C SER A 146 -1.07 7.54 2.57
N ALA A 147 -0.80 7.93 3.79
CA ALA A 147 -1.14 9.26 4.32
C ALA A 147 -0.58 10.38 3.43
N ALA A 148 0.54 10.14 2.73
CA ALA A 148 1.09 11.03 1.72
C ALA A 148 0.12 11.27 0.53
N GLY A 149 -0.79 10.35 0.26
CA GLY A 149 -1.84 10.48 -0.77
C GLY A 149 -3.01 11.37 -0.34
N LEU A 150 -3.14 11.66 0.94
CA LEU A 150 -4.14 12.58 1.49
C LEU A 150 -3.53 13.91 1.90
N LEU A 151 -2.29 13.88 2.36
CA LEU A 151 -1.56 15.05 2.87
C LEU A 151 -0.44 15.45 1.88
N SER A 152 0.77 15.08 2.17
CA SER A 152 1.96 15.15 1.32
C SER A 152 3.15 14.53 2.07
N GLN A 153 4.13 14.01 1.34
CA GLN A 153 5.41 13.61 1.90
C GLN A 153 6.43 14.74 1.66
N ILE A 154 6.98 15.30 2.73
CA ILE A 154 8.08 16.26 2.61
C ILE A 154 9.31 15.52 2.07
N GLY A 155 9.94 16.05 1.04
CA GLY A 155 11.15 15.48 0.45
C GLY A 155 10.91 14.33 -0.53
N ASP A 156 9.65 14.03 -0.96
CA ASP A 156 9.39 13.09 -2.04
C ASP A 156 8.16 13.47 -2.84
N SER A 157 8.36 14.30 -3.85
CA SER A 157 7.29 14.80 -4.70
C SER A 157 6.67 13.71 -5.58
N ALA A 158 7.50 12.78 -6.12
CA ALA A 158 7.02 11.68 -6.95
C ALA A 158 6.14 10.72 -6.13
N TYR A 159 6.57 10.39 -4.90
CA TYR A 159 5.78 9.59 -3.99
C TYR A 159 4.45 10.25 -3.64
N SER A 160 4.49 11.55 -3.26
CA SER A 160 3.28 12.31 -2.94
C SER A 160 2.29 12.34 -4.09
N ALA A 161 2.74 12.65 -5.30
CA ALA A 161 1.89 12.72 -6.49
C ALA A 161 1.28 11.35 -6.82
N THR A 162 2.09 10.28 -6.79
CA THR A 162 1.64 8.94 -7.13
C THR A 162 0.67 8.38 -6.08
N LYS A 163 0.89 8.67 -4.80
CA LYS A 163 -0.04 8.22 -3.74
C LYS A 163 -1.36 9.00 -3.75
N HIS A 164 -1.39 10.29 -4.16
CA HIS A 164 -2.65 10.99 -4.45
C HIS A 164 -3.39 10.36 -5.65
N ALA A 165 -2.66 10.01 -6.71
CA ALA A 165 -3.25 9.32 -7.86
C ALA A 165 -3.85 7.96 -7.48
N ALA A 166 -3.18 7.18 -6.62
CA ALA A 166 -3.68 5.90 -6.11
C ALA A 166 -4.98 6.06 -5.30
N VAL A 167 -5.07 7.12 -4.47
CA VAL A 167 -6.32 7.44 -3.73
C VAL A 167 -7.44 7.76 -4.71
N GLY A 168 -7.24 8.69 -5.66
CA GLY A 168 -8.26 9.05 -6.64
C GLY A 168 -8.68 7.87 -7.53
N PHE A 169 -7.75 6.97 -7.87
CA PHE A 169 -8.08 5.75 -8.59
C PHE A 169 -8.95 4.81 -7.76
N ALA A 170 -8.61 4.57 -6.50
CA ALA A 170 -9.41 3.74 -5.59
C ALA A 170 -10.82 4.32 -5.38
N GLU A 171 -10.96 5.64 -5.23
CA GLU A 171 -12.26 6.32 -5.15
C GLU A 171 -13.10 6.07 -6.41
N SER A 172 -12.48 6.23 -7.59
CA SER A 172 -13.15 5.95 -8.86
C SER A 172 -13.64 4.50 -8.94
N LEU A 173 -12.86 3.52 -8.51
CA LEU A 173 -13.29 2.12 -8.48
C LEU A 173 -14.46 1.91 -7.53
N ALA A 174 -14.40 2.45 -6.31
CA ALA A 174 -15.46 2.32 -5.32
C ALA A 174 -16.79 2.93 -5.81
N ILE A 175 -16.74 4.10 -6.44
CA ILE A 175 -17.90 4.78 -7.00
C ILE A 175 -18.51 3.96 -8.16
N ASN A 176 -17.70 3.44 -9.06
CA ASN A 176 -18.18 2.79 -10.26
C ASN A 176 -18.63 1.34 -10.05
N TYR A 177 -18.05 0.63 -9.10
CA TYR A 177 -18.25 -0.82 -8.96
C TYR A 177 -18.77 -1.27 -7.59
N GLY A 178 -18.86 -0.37 -6.60
CA GLY A 178 -19.27 -0.72 -5.24
C GLY A 178 -20.67 -1.33 -5.17
N GLU A 179 -21.63 -0.77 -5.87
CA GLU A 179 -23.00 -1.32 -5.94
C GLU A 179 -23.10 -2.64 -6.69
N GLN A 180 -22.05 -3.00 -7.44
CA GLN A 180 -21.98 -4.25 -8.18
C GLN A 180 -21.22 -5.36 -7.41
N GLY A 181 -20.98 -5.16 -6.11
CA GLY A 181 -20.39 -6.16 -5.23
C GLY A 181 -18.86 -6.10 -5.12
N ILE A 182 -18.18 -5.12 -5.74
CA ILE A 182 -16.75 -4.93 -5.59
C ILE A 182 -16.48 -4.09 -4.33
N ASN A 183 -15.95 -4.73 -3.30
CA ASN A 183 -15.55 -4.04 -2.09
C ASN A 183 -14.15 -3.42 -2.28
N VAL A 184 -14.08 -2.12 -2.39
CA VAL A 184 -12.82 -1.39 -2.58
C VAL A 184 -12.41 -0.74 -1.27
N SER A 185 -11.17 -0.99 -0.84
CA SER A 185 -10.55 -0.28 0.28
C SER A 185 -9.32 0.49 -0.20
N CYS A 186 -9.21 1.74 0.26
CA CYS A 186 -8.04 2.60 0.09
C CYS A 186 -7.36 2.76 1.44
N VAL A 187 -6.20 2.17 1.61
CA VAL A 187 -5.45 2.18 2.86
C VAL A 187 -4.40 3.28 2.83
N CYS A 188 -4.40 4.13 3.84
CA CYS A 188 -3.50 5.27 3.92
C CYS A 188 -2.64 5.21 5.20
N PRO A 189 -1.62 4.32 5.25
CA PRO A 189 -0.70 4.23 6.39
C PRO A 189 0.15 5.49 6.51
N GLN A 190 0.56 5.81 7.75
CA GLN A 190 1.63 6.76 8.05
C GLN A 190 2.93 5.97 8.28
N ALA A 191 3.68 6.24 9.36
CA ALA A 191 4.93 5.57 9.62
C ALA A 191 4.71 4.11 10.07
N VAL A 192 5.27 3.17 9.32
CA VAL A 192 5.24 1.72 9.63
C VAL A 192 6.66 1.19 9.59
N ALA A 193 7.05 0.39 10.57
CA ALA A 193 8.37 -0.21 10.69
C ALA A 193 8.67 -1.15 9.51
N THR A 194 9.25 -0.61 8.46
CA THR A 194 9.56 -1.31 7.21
C THR A 194 10.88 -0.82 6.62
N ARG A 195 11.43 -1.58 5.70
CA ARG A 195 12.64 -1.19 4.93
C ARG A 195 12.49 0.15 4.21
N MET A 196 11.27 0.56 3.85
CA MET A 196 11.00 1.87 3.22
C MET A 196 11.40 3.04 4.12
N ILE A 197 11.39 2.88 5.44
CA ILE A 197 11.85 3.88 6.42
C ILE A 197 13.15 3.45 7.13
N GLY A 198 13.90 2.50 6.55
CA GLY A 198 15.19 2.06 7.06
C GLY A 198 15.13 1.07 8.23
N ILE A 199 13.98 0.44 8.48
CA ILE A 199 13.83 -0.57 9.52
C ILE A 199 13.73 -1.94 8.84
N GLU A 200 14.68 -2.82 9.13
CA GLU A 200 14.68 -4.18 8.59
C GLU A 200 13.56 -5.03 9.18
N ASP A 201 13.13 -6.05 8.41
CA ASP A 201 12.19 -7.03 8.89
C ASP A 201 12.77 -7.76 10.11
N ASP A 202 11.96 -8.01 11.11
CA ASP A 202 12.34 -8.68 12.36
C ASP A 202 13.40 -7.90 13.21
N ALA A 203 13.48 -6.55 13.06
CA ALA A 203 14.37 -5.73 13.87
C ALA A 203 13.96 -5.77 15.36
N ASP A 204 14.97 -5.88 16.23
CA ASP A 204 14.77 -5.96 17.69
C ASP A 204 14.24 -4.65 18.31
N SER A 205 14.39 -3.53 17.61
CA SER A 205 13.91 -2.21 18.05
C SER A 205 13.32 -1.40 16.90
N ILE A 206 12.26 -0.64 17.21
CA ILE A 206 11.62 0.28 16.28
C ILE A 206 12.13 1.70 16.59
N GLU A 207 13.41 1.93 16.38
CA GLU A 207 13.98 3.28 16.43
C GLU A 207 14.15 3.79 15.00
N SER A 208 13.47 4.86 14.64
CA SER A 208 13.69 5.50 13.35
C SER A 208 14.12 6.95 13.51
N GLY A 209 15.11 7.34 12.69
CA GLY A 209 15.51 8.72 12.48
C GLY A 209 14.98 9.29 11.15
N PHE A 210 13.96 8.67 10.56
CA PHE A 210 13.53 8.97 9.19
C PHE A 210 12.62 10.21 9.15
N GLY A 211 13.23 11.40 8.98
CA GLY A 211 12.59 12.58 8.39
C GLY A 211 11.26 13.07 8.96
N GLY A 212 10.98 12.86 10.27
CA GLY A 212 9.76 13.34 10.89
C GLY A 212 8.48 12.58 10.52
N ASN A 213 8.60 11.41 9.91
CA ASN A 213 7.47 10.53 9.61
C ASN A 213 6.90 9.85 10.86
N ASP A 214 7.61 9.95 11.98
CA ASP A 214 7.32 9.34 13.28
C ASP A 214 6.58 10.24 14.28
N VAL A 215 6.06 11.38 13.82
CA VAL A 215 5.38 12.38 14.68
C VAL A 215 4.24 11.79 15.51
N ASP A 216 3.53 10.80 14.96
CA ASP A 216 2.40 10.12 15.61
C ASP A 216 2.76 8.69 16.08
N GLY A 217 4.04 8.37 16.11
CA GLY A 217 4.57 7.05 16.40
C GLY A 217 4.70 6.15 15.16
N ILE A 218 5.43 5.06 15.33
CA ILE A 218 5.66 4.04 14.29
C ILE A 218 4.86 2.81 14.68
N MET A 219 4.00 2.33 13.77
CA MET A 219 3.27 1.08 13.97
C MET A 219 4.09 -0.12 13.46
N THR A 220 3.89 -1.29 14.05
CA THR A 220 4.42 -2.54 13.50
C THR A 220 3.63 -2.95 12.25
N PRO A 221 4.25 -3.65 11.29
CA PRO A 221 3.55 -4.20 10.14
C PRO A 221 2.36 -5.10 10.52
N GLU A 222 2.47 -5.85 11.59
CA GLU A 222 1.42 -6.75 12.11
C GLU A 222 0.20 -5.96 12.58
N ALA A 223 0.41 -4.92 13.39
CA ALA A 223 -0.69 -4.07 13.86
C ALA A 223 -1.40 -3.35 12.68
N VAL A 224 -0.63 -2.95 11.66
CA VAL A 224 -1.17 -2.37 10.44
C VAL A 224 -1.98 -3.39 9.63
N ALA A 225 -1.47 -4.62 9.49
CA ALA A 225 -2.18 -5.69 8.78
C ALA A 225 -3.51 -6.04 9.47
N ASP A 226 -3.54 -6.09 10.81
CA ASP A 226 -4.77 -6.31 11.57
C ASP A 226 -5.82 -5.26 11.27
N VAL A 227 -5.46 -3.97 11.32
CA VAL A 227 -6.37 -2.86 10.98
C VAL A 227 -6.87 -2.96 9.55
N ILE A 228 -5.99 -3.26 8.58
CA ILE A 228 -6.34 -3.35 7.16
C ILE A 228 -7.37 -4.45 6.93
N ILE A 229 -7.10 -5.66 7.40
CA ILE A 229 -7.99 -6.82 7.15
C ILE A 229 -9.33 -6.62 7.85
N ASP A 230 -9.34 -6.21 9.12
CA ASP A 230 -10.58 -6.01 9.87
C ASP A 230 -11.47 -4.95 9.22
N GLN A 231 -10.92 -3.81 8.82
CA GLN A 231 -11.69 -2.74 8.22
C GLN A 231 -12.11 -3.03 6.77
N SER A 232 -11.25 -3.71 5.99
CA SER A 232 -11.64 -4.13 4.64
C SER A 232 -12.81 -5.12 4.67
N LEU A 233 -12.78 -6.11 5.57
CA LEU A 233 -13.87 -7.06 5.75
C LEU A 233 -15.14 -6.42 6.34
N ALA A 234 -15.00 -5.31 7.06
CA ALA A 234 -16.13 -4.50 7.51
C ALA A 234 -16.73 -3.60 6.41
N GLY A 235 -16.11 -3.55 5.22
CA GLY A 235 -16.58 -2.77 4.08
C GLY A 235 -16.19 -1.29 4.13
N HIS A 236 -15.19 -0.90 4.91
CA HIS A 236 -14.69 0.48 4.93
C HIS A 236 -13.87 0.79 3.69
N PHE A 237 -14.18 1.92 3.04
CA PHE A 237 -13.42 2.41 1.90
C PHE A 237 -12.09 3.03 2.35
N LEU A 238 -12.12 4.08 3.17
CA LEU A 238 -10.90 4.76 3.64
C LEU A 238 -10.43 4.16 4.96
N ILE A 239 -9.26 3.56 4.94
CA ILE A 239 -8.64 2.92 6.09
C ILE A 239 -7.42 3.73 6.53
N LEU A 240 -7.50 4.33 7.72
CA LEU A 240 -6.43 5.08 8.35
C LEU A 240 -5.84 4.25 9.49
N THR A 241 -4.60 3.80 9.35
CA THR A 241 -3.91 3.05 10.41
C THR A 241 -3.55 3.94 11.60
N HIS A 242 -3.30 5.23 11.33
CA HIS A 242 -3.06 6.27 12.33
C HIS A 242 -4.25 7.23 12.36
N PRO A 243 -5.10 7.20 13.40
CA PRO A 243 -6.33 8.00 13.46
C PRO A 243 -6.11 9.51 13.36
N GLN A 244 -4.92 9.99 13.76
CA GLN A 244 -4.53 11.40 13.68
C GLN A 244 -4.57 11.96 12.26
N VAL A 245 -4.34 11.11 11.25
CA VAL A 245 -4.40 11.49 9.83
C VAL A 245 -5.74 12.11 9.47
N ALA A 246 -6.85 11.61 10.02
CA ALA A 246 -8.18 12.20 9.79
C ALA A 246 -8.24 13.67 10.20
N THR A 247 -7.67 14.01 11.35
CA THR A 247 -7.60 15.40 11.83
C THR A 247 -6.74 16.27 10.91
N TYR A 248 -5.63 15.75 10.41
CA TYR A 248 -4.76 16.50 9.49
C TYR A 248 -5.44 16.76 8.14
N VAL A 249 -6.16 15.78 7.61
CA VAL A 249 -6.97 15.93 6.38
C VAL A 249 -8.03 17.01 6.56
N GLN A 250 -8.76 17.00 7.68
CA GLN A 250 -9.75 18.04 7.99
C GLN A 250 -9.12 19.43 8.05
N ARG A 251 -7.96 19.57 8.71
CA ARG A 251 -7.23 20.85 8.78
C ARG A 251 -6.75 21.32 7.42
N LYS A 252 -6.27 20.40 6.57
CA LYS A 252 -5.89 20.70 5.19
C LYS A 252 -7.08 21.19 4.38
N ALA A 253 -8.21 20.52 4.46
CA ALA A 253 -9.42 20.86 3.74
C ALA A 253 -10.06 22.18 4.20
N SER A 254 -9.98 22.52 5.49
CA SER A 254 -10.58 23.74 6.05
C SER A 254 -9.86 25.03 5.63
N ASP A 255 -8.52 24.98 5.48
CA ASP A 255 -7.70 26.13 5.06
C ASP A 255 -6.40 25.62 4.44
N HIS A 256 -6.40 25.47 3.13
CA HIS A 256 -5.28 24.89 2.38
C HIS A 256 -4.02 25.77 2.44
N ASP A 257 -4.18 27.09 2.36
CA ASP A 257 -3.04 28.02 2.40
C ASP A 257 -2.36 28.04 3.77
N ARG A 258 -3.17 28.02 4.81
CA ARG A 258 -2.66 27.89 6.19
C ARG A 258 -1.94 26.56 6.40
N TRP A 259 -2.48 25.48 5.85
CA TRP A 259 -1.87 24.17 5.94
C TRP A 259 -0.51 24.15 5.21
N ILE A 260 -0.41 24.67 3.98
CA ILE A 260 0.86 24.80 3.25
C ILE A 260 1.90 25.57 4.04
N LYS A 261 1.52 26.74 4.60
CA LYS A 261 2.43 27.53 5.48
C LYS A 261 2.89 26.73 6.71
N GLY A 262 2.01 25.89 7.25
CA GLY A 262 2.32 24.97 8.35
C GLY A 262 3.37 23.92 7.94
N MET A 263 3.20 23.30 6.79
CA MET A 263 4.13 22.31 6.25
C MET A 263 5.49 22.90 5.87
N GLN A 264 5.52 24.15 5.37
CA GLN A 264 6.78 24.88 5.13
C GLN A 264 7.57 25.08 6.42
N ARG A 265 6.90 25.51 7.53
CA ARG A 265 7.56 25.63 8.83
C ARG A 265 8.03 24.28 9.36
N PHE A 266 7.23 23.23 9.18
CA PHE A 266 7.60 21.88 9.59
C PHE A 266 8.84 21.38 8.83
N ARG A 267 8.86 21.55 7.50
CA ARG A 267 10.03 21.25 6.67
C ARG A 267 11.29 21.97 7.18
N HIS A 268 11.17 23.26 7.48
CA HIS A 268 12.30 24.05 7.98
C HIS A 268 12.89 23.47 9.28
N LYS A 269 12.03 23.09 10.23
CA LYS A 269 12.46 22.44 11.46
C LYS A 269 13.15 21.08 11.24
N LEU A 270 12.78 20.36 10.20
CA LEU A 270 13.42 19.07 9.88
C LEU A 270 14.82 19.26 9.29
N LEU A 271 15.07 20.38 8.60
CA LEU A 271 16.38 20.71 8.03
C LEU A 271 17.36 21.27 9.09
N GLU A 272 16.86 21.72 10.25
CA GLU A 272 17.67 22.22 11.35
C GLU A 272 18.19 21.10 12.28
N LYS A 273 17.69 19.86 12.13
CA LYS A 273 18.12 18.67 12.88
C LYS A 273 19.23 17.92 12.13
#